data_f7e1af319dbb0e5e800394b9b69f310d
#
_entry.id   f7e1af319dbb0e5e800394b9b69f310d
#
_cell.length_a   1.000
_cell.length_b   1.000
_cell.length_c   1.000
_cell.angle_alpha   90.00
_cell.angle_beta   90.00
_cell.angle_gamma   90.00
#
_symmetry.space_group_name_H-M   'P 1'
#
loop_
_entity.id
_entity.type
_entity.pdbx_description
1 polymer ?
#
loop_
_entity_poly.entity_id
_entity_poly.type
_entity_poly.pdbx_seq_one_letter_code
_entity_poly.pdbx_strand_id
1 'polypeptide(L)'
;MVRYTADHKVYIKILYWGMANSGKTTTVDTLYRYTKENEKDIAPTGNLTKISMASGSTLYFDRGIFQSTKQKSRGKVFYHVYTVAGQKRFSPLRKKIFKGTDGVIFTVDSQTHLFEDNIESLKELKNITRGKLITEIPLIIMLNKQDLTEVIGEEDFKQVLKDEKLWYEPDNEHYRWNPIIYKTCALYEKRKDVYRSFTECARRTGLYQIYGDGLAPIGDNFKDFREF
;
A
#
# COMPACT_ATOMS: atom_id res chain seq x y z
N MET A 1 12.82 2.41 -5.96
CA MET A 1 14.25 2.06 -5.79
C MET A 1 14.61 2.31 -4.34
N VAL A 2 14.73 1.25 -3.56
CA VAL A 2 15.10 1.29 -2.14
C VAL A 2 16.42 2.04 -1.98
N ARG A 3 16.48 2.93 -1.02
CA ARG A 3 17.67 3.76 -0.76
C ARG A 3 18.45 3.16 0.40
N TYR A 4 19.68 2.81 0.13
CA TYR A 4 20.64 2.39 1.14
C TYR A 4 21.53 3.58 1.51
N THR A 5 21.78 3.76 2.80
CA THR A 5 22.72 4.76 3.29
C THR A 5 23.98 4.10 3.81
N ALA A 6 25.09 4.85 3.91
CA ALA A 6 26.38 4.34 4.39
C ALA A 6 26.31 3.81 5.84
N ASP A 7 25.33 4.25 6.63
CA ASP A 7 25.07 3.80 8.00
C ASP A 7 24.09 2.61 8.08
N HIS A 8 24.00 1.82 7.01
CA HIS A 8 23.17 0.61 6.90
C HIS A 8 21.66 0.83 7.15
N LYS A 9 21.13 2.01 6.83
CA LYS A 9 19.70 2.25 6.84
C LYS A 9 19.07 1.97 5.47
N VAL A 10 17.92 1.33 5.50
CA VAL A 10 17.14 1.00 4.32
C VAL A 10 15.84 1.82 4.37
N TYR A 11 15.54 2.54 3.30
CA TYR A 11 14.33 3.35 3.19
C TYR A 11 13.43 2.79 2.10
N ILE A 12 12.21 2.44 2.48
CA ILE A 12 11.16 1.90 1.61
C ILE A 12 10.01 2.90 1.56
N LYS A 13 9.58 3.28 0.37
CA LYS A 13 8.44 4.18 0.17
C LYS A 13 7.19 3.40 -0.18
N ILE A 14 6.18 3.45 0.68
CA ILE A 14 4.86 2.86 0.46
C ILE A 14 3.84 3.97 0.26
N LEU A 15 3.04 3.83 -0.80
CA LEU A 15 2.05 4.82 -1.19
C LEU A 15 0.64 4.25 -1.10
N TYR A 16 -0.24 4.91 -0.34
CA TYR A 16 -1.67 4.67 -0.38
C TYR A 16 -2.30 5.48 -1.52
N TRP A 17 -2.88 4.77 -2.47
CA TRP A 17 -3.56 5.32 -3.64
C TRP A 17 -5.05 4.97 -3.60
N GLY A 18 -5.90 5.73 -4.29
CA GLY A 18 -7.33 5.51 -4.41
C GLY A 18 -8.08 6.82 -4.60
N MET A 19 -9.35 6.73 -4.96
CA MET A 19 -10.24 7.87 -5.15
C MET A 19 -10.36 8.76 -3.91
N ALA A 20 -10.97 9.93 -4.05
CA ALA A 20 -11.28 10.80 -2.91
C ALA A 20 -12.20 10.04 -1.92
N ASN A 21 -12.02 10.28 -0.63
CA ASN A 21 -12.81 9.71 0.46
C ASN A 21 -12.76 8.18 0.60
N SER A 22 -11.88 7.46 -0.12
CA SER A 22 -11.73 6.00 0.03
C SER A 22 -11.16 5.57 1.40
N GLY A 23 -10.78 6.51 2.26
CA GLY A 23 -10.31 6.24 3.62
C GLY A 23 -8.79 6.16 3.79
N LYS A 24 -7.99 6.60 2.79
CA LYS A 24 -6.51 6.57 2.86
C LYS A 24 -5.93 7.23 4.10
N THR A 25 -6.33 8.48 4.38
CA THR A 25 -5.89 9.22 5.57
C THR A 25 -6.28 8.50 6.86
N THR A 26 -7.53 8.06 6.95
CA THR A 26 -8.02 7.30 8.11
C THR A 26 -7.23 5.99 8.31
N THR A 27 -6.90 5.30 7.21
CA THR A 27 -6.08 4.08 7.26
C THR A 27 -4.69 4.35 7.84
N VAL A 28 -4.02 5.42 7.40
CA VAL A 28 -2.69 5.78 7.90
C VAL A 28 -2.76 6.26 9.35
N ASP A 29 -3.80 7.00 9.74
CA ASP A 29 -4.05 7.39 11.14
C ASP A 29 -4.26 6.16 12.04
N THR A 30 -5.08 5.21 11.58
CA THR A 30 -5.33 3.95 12.30
C THR A 30 -4.05 3.13 12.44
N LEU A 31 -3.26 3.00 11.36
CA LEU A 31 -1.97 2.32 11.39
C LEU A 31 -1.02 2.98 12.40
N TYR A 32 -0.90 4.31 12.35
CA TYR A 32 -0.05 5.08 13.25
C TYR A 32 -0.45 4.88 14.72
N ARG A 33 -1.71 5.07 15.03
CA ARG A 33 -2.25 4.90 16.38
C ARG A 33 -2.05 3.47 16.88
N TYR A 34 -2.39 2.47 16.05
CA TYR A 34 -2.28 1.06 16.42
C TYR A 34 -0.84 0.64 16.71
N THR A 35 0.12 1.08 15.91
CA THR A 35 1.53 0.72 16.09
C THR A 35 2.22 1.55 17.17
N LYS A 36 1.66 2.70 17.55
CA LYS A 36 2.12 3.52 18.68
C LYS A 36 1.64 2.96 20.02
N GLU A 37 0.40 2.47 20.08
CA GLU A 37 -0.23 1.99 21.31
C GLU A 37 0.07 0.50 21.59
N ASN A 38 0.61 -0.23 20.65
CA ASN A 38 0.85 -1.67 20.78
C ASN A 38 2.26 -2.02 20.28
N GLU A 39 2.90 -2.94 20.95
CA GLU A 39 4.16 -3.52 20.49
C GLU A 39 3.92 -4.33 19.23
N LYS A 40 4.43 -3.83 18.10
CA LYS A 40 4.33 -4.40 16.77
C LYS A 40 5.70 -4.47 16.11
N ASP A 41 5.76 -5.21 15.01
CA ASP A 41 7.00 -5.32 14.19
C ASP A 41 7.45 -3.99 13.57
N ILE A 42 6.60 -2.97 13.66
CA ILE A 42 6.91 -1.60 13.27
C ILE A 42 6.43 -0.62 14.34
N ALA A 43 7.16 0.47 14.51
CA ALA A 43 6.79 1.59 15.38
C ALA A 43 6.91 2.92 14.62
N PRO A 44 6.03 3.89 14.87
CA PRO A 44 6.14 5.21 14.25
C PRO A 44 7.37 5.96 14.81
N THR A 45 8.05 6.69 13.93
CA THR A 45 9.13 7.61 14.29
C THR A 45 8.67 9.06 14.06
N GLY A 46 8.41 9.78 15.13
CA GLY A 46 7.85 11.13 15.05
C GLY A 46 6.35 11.16 14.82
N ASN A 47 5.83 12.32 14.47
CA ASN A 47 4.40 12.57 14.24
C ASN A 47 4.00 12.38 12.78
N LEU A 48 2.71 12.09 12.54
CA LEU A 48 2.15 12.19 11.20
C LEU A 48 2.13 13.67 10.76
N THR A 49 2.66 13.93 9.58
CA THR A 49 2.53 15.22 8.92
C THR A 49 1.29 15.21 8.05
N LYS A 50 0.33 16.06 8.34
CA LYS A 50 -0.91 16.24 7.58
C LYS A 50 -0.90 17.61 6.93
N ILE A 51 -1.16 17.66 5.63
CA ILE A 51 -1.35 18.88 4.89
C ILE A 51 -2.80 18.91 4.42
N SER A 52 -3.67 19.56 5.20
CA SER A 52 -5.11 19.66 4.95
C SER A 52 -5.54 21.07 4.60
N MET A 53 -6.64 21.18 3.86
CA MET A 53 -7.36 22.45 3.70
C MET A 53 -8.24 22.73 4.93
N ALA A 54 -8.64 24.00 5.09
CA ALA A 54 -9.62 24.42 6.10
C ALA A 54 -10.97 23.67 5.98
N SER A 55 -11.28 23.11 4.81
CA SER A 55 -12.44 22.25 4.55
C SER A 55 -12.33 20.80 5.07
N GLY A 56 -11.23 20.44 5.73
CA GLY A 56 -10.99 19.07 6.23
C GLY A 56 -10.57 18.06 5.16
N SER A 57 -10.53 18.43 3.88
CA SER A 57 -10.03 17.54 2.82
C SER A 57 -8.50 17.55 2.78
N THR A 58 -7.89 16.38 2.56
CA THR A 58 -6.44 16.27 2.35
C THR A 58 -6.02 17.12 1.15
N LEU A 59 -5.23 18.15 1.38
CA LEU A 59 -4.85 19.07 0.31
C LEU A 59 -3.88 18.43 -0.67
N TYR A 60 -2.87 17.73 -0.15
CA TYR A 60 -1.80 17.17 -0.96
C TYR A 60 -1.49 15.73 -0.59
N PHE A 61 -0.99 15.48 0.61
CA PHE A 61 -0.63 14.16 1.09
C PHE A 61 -0.47 14.17 2.61
N ASP A 62 -0.66 13.00 3.22
CA ASP A 62 -0.20 12.74 4.58
C ASP A 62 1.10 11.94 4.52
N ARG A 63 1.98 12.13 5.48
CA ARG A 63 3.24 11.41 5.58
C ARG A 63 3.46 10.88 6.98
N GLY A 64 3.77 9.58 7.06
CA GLY A 64 4.26 8.94 8.28
C GLY A 64 5.60 8.26 8.03
N ILE A 65 6.43 8.16 9.06
CA ILE A 65 7.64 7.36 9.04
C ILE A 65 7.50 6.29 10.11
N PHE A 66 7.70 5.04 9.72
CA PHE A 66 7.70 3.89 10.62
C PHE A 66 9.06 3.20 10.54
N GLN A 67 9.53 2.70 11.67
CA GLN A 67 10.75 1.91 11.74
C GLN A 67 10.41 0.48 12.09
N SER A 68 11.08 -0.49 11.45
CA SER A 68 11.01 -1.89 11.89
C SER A 68 11.59 -2.00 13.30
N THR A 69 10.84 -2.65 14.19
CA THR A 69 11.27 -2.94 15.58
C THR A 69 12.07 -4.23 15.66
N LYS A 70 12.01 -5.09 14.63
CA LYS A 70 12.84 -6.29 14.54
C LYS A 70 14.29 -5.88 14.38
N GLN A 71 15.06 -6.02 15.44
CA GLN A 71 16.51 -5.82 15.38
C GLN A 71 17.15 -6.98 14.59
N LYS A 72 17.77 -6.66 13.48
CA LYS A 72 18.72 -7.58 12.82
C LYS A 72 20.06 -6.90 12.67
N SER A 73 21.08 -7.71 12.75
CA SER A 73 22.51 -7.36 12.63
C SER A 73 22.89 -6.63 11.32
N ARG A 74 21.93 -6.40 10.41
CA ARG A 74 22.17 -5.89 9.04
C ARG A 74 21.57 -4.51 8.75
N GLY A 75 21.08 -3.76 9.75
CA GLY A 75 20.62 -2.39 9.56
C GLY A 75 19.16 -2.14 9.95
N LYS A 76 18.78 -0.86 9.98
CA LYS A 76 17.41 -0.40 10.33
C LYS A 76 16.61 -0.17 9.07
N VAL A 77 15.38 -0.70 9.02
CA VAL A 77 14.44 -0.48 7.91
C VAL A 77 13.45 0.60 8.31
N PHE A 78 13.31 1.60 7.46
CA PHE A 78 12.34 2.70 7.60
C PHE A 78 11.34 2.68 6.46
N TYR A 79 10.07 2.74 6.81
CA TYR A 79 8.97 2.84 5.85
C TYR A 79 8.47 4.28 5.80
N HIS A 80 8.66 4.93 4.67
CA HIS A 80 8.08 6.24 4.39
C HIS A 80 6.71 6.03 3.76
N VAL A 81 5.67 6.25 4.54
CA VAL A 81 4.28 6.05 4.15
C VAL A 81 3.67 7.36 3.71
N TYR A 82 3.05 7.38 2.55
CA TYR A 82 2.37 8.55 2.00
C TYR A 82 0.94 8.21 1.62
N THR A 83 0.03 9.18 1.78
CA THR A 83 -1.26 9.20 1.08
C THR A 83 -1.23 10.25 -0.02
N VAL A 84 -2.11 10.15 -0.97
CA VAL A 84 -2.33 11.18 -2.00
C VAL A 84 -3.76 11.63 -2.02
N ALA A 85 -3.98 12.93 -2.29
CA ALA A 85 -5.33 13.45 -2.50
C ALA A 85 -5.98 12.78 -3.72
N GLY A 86 -7.15 12.17 -3.52
CA GLY A 86 -7.85 11.41 -4.58
C GLY A 86 -8.60 12.28 -5.59
N GLN A 87 -8.74 13.59 -5.36
CA GLN A 87 -9.47 14.48 -6.25
C GLN A 87 -8.76 14.66 -7.61
N LYS A 88 -9.51 14.63 -8.72
CA LYS A 88 -8.98 14.69 -10.09
C LYS A 88 -8.03 15.88 -10.35
N ARG A 89 -8.33 17.06 -9.78
CA ARG A 89 -7.52 18.28 -9.91
C ARG A 89 -6.07 18.15 -9.40
N PHE A 90 -5.77 17.16 -8.56
CA PHE A 90 -4.44 16.93 -8.01
C PHE A 90 -3.63 15.86 -8.76
N SER A 91 -4.08 15.43 -9.94
CA SER A 91 -3.36 14.45 -10.76
C SER A 91 -1.88 14.79 -11.02
N PRO A 92 -1.50 16.05 -11.35
CA PRO A 92 -0.08 16.39 -11.55
C PRO A 92 0.76 16.20 -10.27
N LEU A 93 0.18 16.49 -9.11
CA LEU A 93 0.85 16.30 -7.83
C LEU A 93 1.00 14.83 -7.47
N ARG A 94 -0.05 14.01 -7.74
CA ARG A 94 0.03 12.56 -7.54
C ARG A 94 1.20 11.94 -8.31
N LYS A 95 1.44 12.36 -9.55
CA LYS A 95 2.60 11.92 -10.35
C LYS A 95 3.94 12.25 -9.68
N LYS A 96 4.06 13.45 -9.09
CA LYS A 96 5.28 13.85 -8.36
C LYS A 96 5.48 13.01 -7.10
N ILE A 97 4.41 12.80 -6.31
CA ILE A 97 4.47 12.00 -5.08
C ILE A 97 4.74 10.53 -5.42
N PHE A 98 4.19 10.01 -6.51
CA PHE A 98 4.42 8.63 -6.95
C PHE A 98 5.90 8.33 -7.24
N LYS A 99 6.67 9.31 -7.70
CA LYS A 99 8.09 9.11 -8.04
C LYS A 99 8.89 8.50 -6.89
N GLY A 100 9.56 7.38 -7.16
CA GLY A 100 10.35 6.62 -6.19
C GLY A 100 9.51 5.81 -5.20
N THR A 101 8.26 5.49 -5.54
CA THR A 101 7.42 4.54 -4.79
C THR A 101 7.90 3.12 -5.03
N ASP A 102 8.06 2.36 -3.95
CA ASP A 102 8.56 0.98 -3.95
C ASP A 102 7.43 -0.04 -3.76
N GLY A 103 6.30 0.34 -3.18
CA GLY A 103 5.10 -0.49 -3.03
C GLY A 103 3.84 0.37 -2.95
N VAL A 104 2.71 -0.19 -3.38
CA VAL A 104 1.42 0.51 -3.42
C VAL A 104 0.34 -0.28 -2.68
N ILE A 105 -0.43 0.43 -1.88
CA ILE A 105 -1.69 -0.05 -1.31
C ILE A 105 -2.81 0.74 -1.97
N PHE A 106 -3.62 0.08 -2.80
CA PHE A 106 -4.77 0.68 -3.45
C PHE A 106 -5.99 0.55 -2.55
N THR A 107 -6.49 1.68 -2.07
CA THR A 107 -7.63 1.76 -1.16
C THR A 107 -8.90 2.03 -1.97
N VAL A 108 -9.75 1.03 -2.04
CA VAL A 108 -11.05 1.03 -2.71
C VAL A 108 -12.11 1.53 -1.74
N ASP A 109 -12.97 2.43 -2.16
CA ASP A 109 -14.23 2.69 -1.48
C ASP A 109 -15.22 1.60 -1.90
N SER A 110 -15.56 0.69 -0.99
CA SER A 110 -16.35 -0.49 -1.37
C SER A 110 -17.82 -0.21 -1.63
N GLN A 111 -18.31 1.01 -1.48
CA GLN A 111 -19.70 1.34 -1.78
C GLN A 111 -20.01 1.10 -3.26
N THR A 112 -21.07 0.35 -3.56
CA THR A 112 -21.41 -0.10 -4.92
C THR A 112 -21.55 1.04 -5.92
N HIS A 113 -22.14 2.17 -5.51
CA HIS A 113 -22.33 3.35 -6.36
C HIS A 113 -21.01 4.09 -6.70
N LEU A 114 -19.90 3.76 -6.04
CA LEU A 114 -18.57 4.34 -6.29
C LEU A 114 -17.64 3.38 -7.08
N PHE A 115 -18.20 2.28 -7.60
CA PHE A 115 -17.42 1.25 -8.26
C PHE A 115 -16.60 1.80 -9.44
N GLU A 116 -17.27 2.56 -10.32
CA GLU A 116 -16.61 3.16 -11.49
C GLU A 116 -15.54 4.19 -11.13
N ASP A 117 -15.73 4.98 -10.09
CA ASP A 117 -14.74 5.95 -9.62
C ASP A 117 -13.46 5.26 -9.10
N ASN A 118 -13.60 4.08 -8.47
CA ASN A 118 -12.45 3.26 -8.08
C ASN A 118 -11.71 2.72 -9.31
N ILE A 119 -12.43 2.27 -10.34
CA ILE A 119 -11.83 1.78 -11.59
C ILE A 119 -11.06 2.90 -12.29
N GLU A 120 -11.64 4.11 -12.40
CA GLU A 120 -10.92 5.28 -12.94
C GLU A 120 -9.63 5.58 -12.18
N SER A 121 -9.68 5.52 -10.84
CA SER A 121 -8.51 5.75 -10.00
C SER A 121 -7.43 4.67 -10.18
N LEU A 122 -7.84 3.41 -10.41
CA LEU A 122 -6.92 2.31 -10.71
C LEU A 122 -6.28 2.50 -12.09
N LYS A 123 -7.05 2.88 -13.10
CA LYS A 123 -6.54 3.19 -14.44
C LYS A 123 -5.54 4.34 -14.42
N GLU A 124 -5.77 5.38 -13.62
CA GLU A 124 -4.81 6.46 -13.44
C GLU A 124 -3.50 5.95 -12.82
N LEU A 125 -3.57 5.14 -11.78
CA LEU A 125 -2.40 4.52 -11.16
C LEU A 125 -1.62 3.66 -12.17
N LYS A 126 -2.31 2.80 -12.91
CA LYS A 126 -1.73 1.94 -13.95
C LYS A 126 -0.98 2.77 -15.00
N ASN A 127 -1.59 3.86 -15.48
CA ASN A 127 -0.96 4.74 -16.47
C ASN A 127 0.30 5.43 -15.92
N ILE A 128 0.29 5.85 -14.66
CA ILE A 128 1.46 6.49 -14.03
C ILE A 128 2.60 5.51 -13.85
N THR A 129 2.31 4.24 -13.57
CA THR A 129 3.31 3.19 -13.34
C THR A 129 3.97 2.71 -14.64
N ARG A 130 3.39 2.99 -15.81
CA ARG A 130 3.95 2.61 -17.11
C ARG A 130 4.27 1.12 -17.22
N GLY A 131 3.36 0.26 -16.77
CA GLY A 131 3.50 -1.20 -16.80
C GLY A 131 4.31 -1.81 -15.67
N LYS A 132 4.80 -1.02 -14.72
CA LYS A 132 5.62 -1.49 -13.59
C LYS A 132 4.80 -1.99 -12.39
N LEU A 133 3.50 -1.78 -12.39
CA LEU A 133 2.63 -2.22 -11.32
C LEU A 133 2.56 -3.77 -11.34
N ILE A 134 2.72 -4.38 -10.19
CA ILE A 134 2.85 -5.83 -9.96
C ILE A 134 4.22 -6.39 -10.41
N THR A 135 4.71 -6.03 -11.58
CA THR A 135 5.97 -6.56 -12.13
C THR A 135 7.22 -5.99 -11.47
N GLU A 136 7.22 -4.72 -11.07
CA GLU A 136 8.32 -4.06 -10.35
C GLU A 136 7.87 -3.40 -9.05
N ILE A 137 6.58 -3.06 -8.92
CA ILE A 137 6.00 -2.38 -7.78
C ILE A 137 4.88 -3.25 -7.22
N PRO A 138 5.07 -3.93 -6.07
CA PRO A 138 4.04 -4.72 -5.43
C PRO A 138 2.76 -3.91 -5.18
N LEU A 139 1.62 -4.55 -5.45
CA LEU A 139 0.29 -3.99 -5.27
C LEU A 139 -0.48 -4.81 -4.24
N ILE A 140 -1.05 -4.12 -3.26
CA ILE A 140 -2.05 -4.65 -2.32
C ILE A 140 -3.35 -3.91 -2.54
N ILE A 141 -4.47 -4.63 -2.51
CA ILE A 141 -5.82 -4.05 -2.59
C ILE A 141 -6.44 -4.05 -1.20
N MET A 142 -6.96 -2.91 -0.80
CA MET A 142 -7.80 -2.76 0.39
C MET A 142 -9.23 -2.40 -0.04
N LEU A 143 -10.14 -3.36 0.00
CA LEU A 143 -11.59 -3.09 -0.10
C LEU A 143 -12.02 -2.49 1.24
N ASN A 144 -11.98 -1.17 1.32
CA ASN A 144 -12.27 -0.45 2.55
C ASN A 144 -13.78 -0.15 2.71
N LYS A 145 -14.20 0.19 3.92
CA LYS A 145 -15.60 0.43 4.30
C LYS A 145 -16.48 -0.82 4.22
N GLN A 146 -15.93 -1.99 4.48
CA GLN A 146 -16.67 -3.27 4.53
C GLN A 146 -17.62 -3.39 5.74
N ASP A 147 -17.72 -2.36 6.55
CA ASP A 147 -18.69 -2.18 7.62
C ASP A 147 -20.04 -1.62 7.13
N LEU A 148 -20.12 -1.18 5.86
CA LEU A 148 -21.33 -0.71 5.22
C LEU A 148 -22.15 -1.86 4.61
N THR A 149 -23.42 -1.62 4.29
CA THR A 149 -24.37 -2.65 3.84
C THR A 149 -24.27 -2.99 2.36
N GLU A 150 -24.10 -1.99 1.50
CA GLU A 150 -24.05 -2.17 0.04
C GLU A 150 -22.62 -2.03 -0.47
N VAL A 151 -21.86 -3.11 -0.40
CA VAL A 151 -20.43 -3.12 -0.73
C VAL A 151 -20.10 -4.14 -1.80
N ILE A 152 -19.14 -3.80 -2.65
CA ILE A 152 -18.55 -4.71 -3.63
C ILE A 152 -17.76 -5.82 -2.93
N GLY A 153 -17.81 -7.01 -3.51
CA GLY A 153 -17.07 -8.18 -3.05
C GLY A 153 -15.65 -8.27 -3.59
N GLU A 154 -14.95 -9.28 -3.11
CA GLU A 154 -13.57 -9.56 -3.55
C GLU A 154 -13.53 -10.00 -5.01
N GLU A 155 -14.47 -10.88 -5.43
CA GLU A 155 -14.52 -11.39 -6.80
C GLU A 155 -14.87 -10.28 -7.81
N ASP A 156 -15.72 -9.32 -7.43
CA ASP A 156 -16.04 -8.17 -8.28
C ASP A 156 -14.79 -7.37 -8.60
N PHE A 157 -13.99 -7.07 -7.58
CA PHE A 157 -12.76 -6.29 -7.77
C PHE A 157 -11.64 -7.10 -8.43
N LYS A 158 -11.58 -8.39 -8.19
CA LYS A 158 -10.67 -9.30 -8.88
C LYS A 158 -10.95 -9.36 -10.39
N GLN A 159 -12.23 -9.32 -10.78
CA GLN A 159 -12.59 -9.21 -12.20
C GLN A 159 -12.05 -7.91 -12.81
N VAL A 160 -12.18 -6.77 -12.11
CA VAL A 160 -11.58 -5.49 -12.54
C VAL A 160 -10.06 -5.63 -12.75
N LEU A 161 -9.36 -6.30 -11.83
CA LEU A 161 -7.92 -6.52 -11.97
C LEU A 161 -7.58 -7.36 -13.22
N LYS A 162 -8.40 -8.36 -13.55
CA LYS A 162 -8.25 -9.16 -14.77
C LYS A 162 -8.48 -8.31 -16.03
N ASP A 163 -9.56 -7.56 -16.07
CA ASP A 163 -9.92 -6.67 -17.20
C ASP A 163 -8.84 -5.61 -17.44
N GLU A 164 -8.25 -5.10 -16.37
CA GLU A 164 -7.16 -4.15 -16.41
C GLU A 164 -5.77 -4.79 -16.64
N LYS A 165 -5.69 -6.11 -16.83
CA LYS A 165 -4.43 -6.86 -16.99
C LYS A 165 -3.47 -6.67 -15.80
N LEU A 166 -4.03 -6.61 -14.61
CA LEU A 166 -3.35 -6.53 -13.32
C LEU A 166 -3.55 -7.83 -12.51
N TRP A 167 -3.81 -8.92 -13.21
CA TRP A 167 -3.93 -10.27 -12.65
C TRP A 167 -3.35 -11.28 -13.63
N TYR A 168 -2.49 -12.15 -13.15
CA TYR A 168 -1.79 -13.15 -13.93
C TYR A 168 -2.36 -14.54 -13.66
N GLU A 169 -2.42 -15.39 -14.67
CA GLU A 169 -2.82 -16.79 -14.53
C GLU A 169 -1.65 -17.67 -14.00
N PRO A 170 -1.91 -18.89 -13.49
CA PRO A 170 -0.92 -19.70 -12.78
C PRO A 170 0.35 -20.07 -13.56
N ASP A 171 0.28 -20.07 -14.88
CA ASP A 171 1.40 -20.34 -15.79
C ASP A 171 2.34 -19.15 -16.02
N ASN A 172 1.94 -17.95 -15.58
CA ASN A 172 2.74 -16.75 -15.71
C ASN A 172 3.73 -16.59 -14.54
N GLU A 173 4.95 -16.18 -14.83
CA GLU A 173 6.01 -15.95 -13.83
C GLU A 173 5.63 -14.94 -12.73
N HIS A 174 4.77 -13.97 -13.06
CA HIS A 174 4.27 -12.95 -12.12
C HIS A 174 3.06 -13.42 -11.29
N TYR A 175 2.53 -14.64 -11.49
CA TYR A 175 1.35 -15.14 -10.77
C TYR A 175 1.46 -14.97 -9.25
N ARG A 176 2.64 -15.22 -8.67
CA ARG A 176 2.88 -15.12 -7.23
C ARG A 176 2.84 -13.69 -6.71
N TRP A 177 2.96 -12.72 -7.61
CA TRP A 177 2.87 -11.29 -7.30
C TRP A 177 1.47 -10.73 -7.46
N ASN A 178 0.49 -11.53 -7.88
CA ASN A 178 -0.89 -11.09 -7.94
C ASN A 178 -1.29 -10.35 -6.66
N PRO A 179 -2.04 -9.23 -6.77
CA PRO A 179 -2.48 -8.48 -5.62
C PRO A 179 -3.21 -9.34 -4.60
N ILE A 180 -2.91 -9.20 -3.33
CA ILE A 180 -3.75 -9.74 -2.27
C ILE A 180 -4.83 -8.71 -1.97
N ILE A 181 -6.06 -9.19 -1.88
CA ILE A 181 -7.24 -8.37 -1.59
C ILE A 181 -7.59 -8.56 -0.12
N TYR A 182 -7.60 -7.44 0.62
CA TYR A 182 -8.02 -7.40 2.02
C TYR A 182 -9.37 -6.70 2.13
N LYS A 183 -10.34 -7.33 2.78
CA LYS A 183 -11.56 -6.69 3.25
C LYS A 183 -11.25 -5.90 4.51
N THR A 184 -11.41 -4.58 4.48
CA THR A 184 -10.98 -3.70 5.55
C THR A 184 -12.05 -2.71 5.96
N CYS A 185 -11.93 -2.24 7.18
CA CYS A 185 -12.55 -1.01 7.64
C CYS A 185 -11.44 -0.17 8.28
N ALA A 186 -11.27 1.06 7.79
CA ALA A 186 -10.19 1.93 8.26
C ALA A 186 -10.39 2.44 9.68
N LEU A 187 -11.56 2.24 10.29
CA LEU A 187 -11.85 2.63 11.66
C LEU A 187 -11.00 1.84 12.65
N TYR A 188 -10.61 2.50 13.74
CA TYR A 188 -9.67 1.95 14.70
C TYR A 188 -10.10 0.62 15.34
N GLU A 189 -11.40 0.43 15.52
CA GLU A 189 -11.99 -0.80 16.06
C GLU A 189 -11.72 -2.03 15.20
N LYS A 190 -11.54 -1.83 13.89
CA LYS A 190 -11.27 -2.87 12.88
C LYS A 190 -9.81 -2.89 12.38
N ARG A 191 -8.89 -2.34 13.16
CA ARG A 191 -7.49 -2.06 12.80
C ARG A 191 -6.61 -3.23 12.37
N LYS A 192 -6.99 -4.47 12.68
CA LYS A 192 -6.15 -5.66 12.41
C LYS A 192 -5.83 -5.82 10.92
N ASP A 193 -6.80 -5.65 10.05
CA ASP A 193 -6.63 -5.84 8.62
C ASP A 193 -5.93 -4.64 7.95
N VAL A 194 -6.03 -3.45 8.54
CA VAL A 194 -5.20 -2.29 8.19
C VAL A 194 -3.72 -2.60 8.43
N TYR A 195 -3.39 -3.18 9.57
CA TYR A 195 -2.01 -3.56 9.88
C TYR A 195 -1.51 -4.70 8.98
N ARG A 196 -2.34 -5.72 8.73
CA ARG A 196 -2.00 -6.86 7.86
C ARG A 196 -1.72 -6.43 6.42
N SER A 197 -2.57 -5.58 5.85
CA SER A 197 -2.36 -5.08 4.48
C SER A 197 -1.08 -4.27 4.34
N PHE A 198 -0.76 -3.44 5.34
CA PHE A 198 0.49 -2.70 5.37
C PHE A 198 1.71 -3.62 5.48
N THR A 199 1.71 -4.55 6.43
CA THR A 199 2.84 -5.47 6.65
C THR A 199 3.08 -6.37 5.45
N GLU A 200 2.01 -6.80 4.76
CA GLU A 200 2.14 -7.58 3.53
C GLU A 200 2.74 -6.75 2.39
N CYS A 201 2.31 -5.50 2.22
CA CYS A 201 2.93 -4.60 1.25
C CYS A 201 4.42 -4.39 1.55
N ALA A 202 4.76 -4.12 2.80
CA ALA A 202 6.14 -3.94 3.26
C ALA A 202 6.99 -5.20 3.01
N ARG A 203 6.44 -6.38 3.32
CA ARG A 203 7.10 -7.67 3.09
C ARG A 203 7.36 -7.92 1.61
N ARG A 204 6.35 -7.78 0.75
CA ARG A 204 6.49 -7.95 -0.70
C ARG A 204 7.49 -6.98 -1.31
N THR A 205 7.44 -5.72 -0.88
CA THR A 205 8.38 -4.70 -1.35
C THR A 205 9.82 -5.05 -0.93
N GLY A 206 10.02 -5.52 0.30
CA GLY A 206 11.31 -6.00 0.76
C GLY A 206 11.82 -7.20 -0.03
N LEU A 207 10.95 -8.20 -0.27
CA LEU A 207 11.30 -9.38 -1.08
C LEU A 207 11.69 -9.00 -2.50
N TYR A 208 10.88 -8.16 -3.16
CA TYR A 208 11.16 -7.69 -4.51
C TYR A 208 12.53 -7.03 -4.60
N GLN A 209 12.87 -6.17 -3.65
CA GLN A 209 14.14 -5.43 -3.64
C GLN A 209 15.35 -6.32 -3.34
N ILE A 210 15.17 -7.41 -2.60
CA ILE A 210 16.25 -8.34 -2.25
C ILE A 210 16.58 -9.27 -3.43
N TYR A 211 15.57 -9.75 -4.14
CA TYR A 211 15.73 -10.69 -5.26
C TYR A 211 15.84 -10.01 -6.62
N GLY A 212 15.66 -8.69 -6.71
CA GLY A 212 16.12 -7.80 -7.78
C GLY A 212 15.38 -7.87 -9.12
N ASP A 213 14.82 -9.00 -9.47
CA ASP A 213 14.18 -9.30 -10.77
C ASP A 213 12.67 -9.55 -10.68
N GLY A 214 12.10 -9.33 -9.51
CA GLY A 214 10.66 -9.54 -9.27
C GLY A 214 10.26 -11.00 -9.18
N LEU A 215 11.19 -11.94 -9.32
CA LEU A 215 10.91 -13.36 -9.13
C LEU A 215 10.76 -13.64 -7.63
N ALA A 216 9.61 -14.23 -7.26
CA ALA A 216 9.46 -14.70 -5.90
C ALA A 216 10.45 -15.84 -5.64
N PRO A 217 11.11 -15.88 -4.49
CA PRO A 217 12.02 -16.97 -4.16
C PRO A 217 11.26 -18.32 -4.26
N ILE A 218 11.85 -19.25 -4.99
CA ILE A 218 11.31 -20.59 -5.17
C ILE A 218 11.84 -21.47 -4.02
N GLY A 219 10.94 -22.13 -3.28
CA GLY A 219 11.33 -23.17 -2.31
C GLY A 219 11.50 -22.68 -0.87
N ASP A 220 12.31 -23.41 -0.09
CA ASP A 220 12.46 -23.25 1.37
C ASP A 220 13.01 -21.91 1.84
N ASN A 221 13.61 -21.13 0.96
CA ASN A 221 14.07 -19.77 1.22
C ASN A 221 12.94 -18.81 1.65
N PHE A 222 11.68 -19.19 1.45
CA PHE A 222 10.52 -18.45 1.97
C PHE A 222 10.40 -18.50 3.51
N LYS A 223 11.01 -19.50 4.16
CA LYS A 223 10.98 -19.65 5.62
C LYS A 223 11.85 -18.60 6.32
N ASP A 224 12.98 -18.24 5.70
CA ASP A 224 13.92 -17.26 6.27
C ASP A 224 13.36 -15.84 6.31
N PHE A 225 12.28 -15.56 5.58
CA PHE A 225 11.63 -14.24 5.52
C PHE A 225 10.46 -14.06 6.49
N ARG A 226 9.99 -15.10 7.17
CA ARG A 226 9.10 -14.95 8.33
C ARG A 226 9.81 -14.30 9.51
N GLU A 227 11.13 -14.19 9.42
CA GLU A 227 11.98 -13.56 10.41
C GLU A 227 12.44 -12.13 10.04
N PHE A 228 11.94 -11.54 8.93
CA PHE A 228 12.14 -10.11 8.59
C PHE A 228 11.02 -9.22 9.11
#